data_95775555feb966d19305a33f1be03d47
#
_entry.id   95775555feb966d19305a33f1be03d47
#
_cell.length_a   1.000
_cell.length_b   1.000
_cell.length_c   1.000
_cell.angle_alpha   90.00
_cell.angle_beta   90.00
_cell.angle_gamma   90.00
#
_symmetry.space_group_name_H-M   'P 1'
#
loop_
_entity.id
_entity.type
_entity.pdbx_description
1 polymer ?
#
loop_
_entity_poly.entity_id
_entity_poly.type
_entity_poly.pdbx_seq_one_letter_code
_entity_poly.pdbx_strand_id
1 'polypeptide(L)'
;ESVSQYEETVAEVAATAKAAEMTVDDMPDKVESESIPVSDVSDIPEPSMVVNVNQIDQDGKRHYKSQLDFEAQHKYQFPPFSLMREGITKISVDAEEQMENKEKIQKTLLDFGIPITKIEATVGPTVTLYEIVPDKGVKIAKIRSLVDDIALSLSAIGVRIIAPIPGKGTVGIEVANKDPLTVSMQTVIKSRKYQESRYNLPVALGSTISNEVYIADLAKMPHLLVAGATGQGKSVGLNAIITSLLYCKSPSQLKFVMIDPKQVEFSLYNKLKNHYLAVIPDDLDSDEPVITDMQKVEATLNSLCIEMDNRYTLLKNVHARNIEEYNGKIKDGKLNPAEGHRFLPYIVVVVDEFG
;
A
#
# COMPACT_ATOMS: atom_id res chain seq x y z
N GLU A 1 -34.73 -31.40 2.04
CA GLU A 1 -34.72 -30.73 0.68
C GLU A 1 -33.48 -29.87 0.44
N SER A 2 -32.71 -29.45 1.45
CA SER A 2 -31.53 -28.57 1.28
C SER A 2 -30.18 -29.31 1.09
N VAL A 3 -30.10 -30.59 1.34
CA VAL A 3 -28.86 -31.39 1.21
C VAL A 3 -28.71 -31.95 -0.21
N SER A 4 -29.82 -32.26 -0.88
CA SER A 4 -29.83 -32.78 -2.25
C SER A 4 -29.41 -31.76 -3.31
N GLN A 5 -29.68 -30.48 -3.09
CA GLN A 5 -29.26 -29.40 -4.01
C GLN A 5 -27.75 -29.09 -3.92
N TYR A 6 -27.12 -29.37 -2.81
CA TYR A 6 -25.66 -29.16 -2.67
C TYR A 6 -24.84 -30.25 -3.36
N GLU A 7 -25.35 -31.49 -3.37
CA GLU A 7 -24.68 -32.63 -4.05
C GLU A 7 -24.75 -32.51 -5.58
N GLU A 8 -25.85 -31.98 -6.13
CA GLU A 8 -25.97 -31.72 -7.58
C GLU A 8 -25.01 -30.61 -8.06
N THR A 9 -24.83 -29.54 -7.28
CA THR A 9 -23.93 -28.42 -7.64
C THR A 9 -22.45 -28.84 -7.59
N VAL A 10 -22.06 -29.72 -6.68
CA VAL A 10 -20.69 -30.25 -6.58
C VAL A 10 -20.37 -31.22 -7.72
N ALA A 11 -21.38 -31.99 -8.19
CA ALA A 11 -21.21 -32.88 -9.34
C ALA A 11 -21.06 -32.11 -10.67
N GLU A 12 -21.74 -30.99 -10.83
CA GLU A 12 -21.66 -30.15 -12.03
C GLU A 12 -20.33 -29.37 -12.12
N VAL A 13 -19.79 -28.94 -10.99
CA VAL A 13 -18.45 -28.31 -10.92
C VAL A 13 -17.34 -29.32 -11.20
N ALA A 14 -17.49 -30.56 -10.76
CA ALA A 14 -16.52 -31.64 -11.01
C ALA A 14 -16.54 -32.10 -12.48
N ALA A 15 -17.68 -32.03 -13.16
CA ALA A 15 -17.81 -32.36 -14.58
C ALA A 15 -17.18 -31.28 -15.47
N THR A 16 -17.27 -30.01 -15.07
CA THR A 16 -16.67 -28.88 -15.83
C THR A 16 -15.14 -28.85 -15.68
N ALA A 17 -14.60 -29.28 -14.54
CA ALA A 17 -13.16 -29.39 -14.34
C ALA A 17 -12.50 -30.52 -15.17
N LYS A 18 -13.25 -31.57 -15.47
CA LYS A 18 -12.77 -32.72 -16.25
C LYS A 18 -12.78 -32.50 -17.78
N ALA A 19 -13.47 -31.46 -18.24
CA ALA A 19 -13.51 -31.09 -19.66
C ALA A 19 -12.39 -30.12 -20.08
N ALA A 20 -11.55 -29.68 -19.15
CA ALA A 20 -10.43 -28.76 -19.40
C ALA A 20 -9.04 -29.44 -19.47
N GLU A 21 -8.98 -30.78 -19.44
CA GLU A 21 -7.76 -31.53 -19.80
C GLU A 21 -7.70 -31.72 -21.32
N MET A 22 -7.34 -30.66 -22.03
CA MET A 22 -6.87 -30.74 -23.40
C MET A 22 -5.37 -31.07 -23.39
N THR A 23 -5.06 -32.16 -24.09
CA THR A 23 -3.75 -32.79 -24.27
C THR A 23 -2.72 -31.84 -24.89
N VAL A 24 -1.49 -31.92 -24.34
CA VAL A 24 -0.28 -31.22 -24.81
C VAL A 24 0.27 -31.94 -26.05
N ASP A 25 -0.36 -31.76 -27.21
CA ASP A 25 0.15 -32.34 -28.47
C ASP A 25 -0.24 -31.55 -29.72
N ASP A 26 -0.34 -30.23 -29.66
CA ASP A 26 -0.47 -29.39 -30.87
C ASP A 26 0.12 -27.98 -30.63
N MET A 27 1.46 -27.89 -30.57
CA MET A 27 2.16 -26.62 -30.76
C MET A 27 3.28 -26.81 -31.81
N PRO A 28 3.35 -25.95 -32.83
CA PRO A 28 4.38 -26.07 -33.86
C PRO A 28 5.76 -25.69 -33.32
N ASP A 29 6.73 -26.51 -33.64
CA ASP A 29 8.18 -26.31 -33.46
C ASP A 29 8.64 -24.98 -34.07
N LYS A 30 9.59 -24.36 -33.37
CA LYS A 30 10.49 -23.28 -33.76
C LYS A 30 10.03 -21.86 -33.42
N VAL A 31 10.42 -21.44 -32.20
CA VAL A 31 10.95 -20.10 -31.97
C VAL A 31 12.40 -20.26 -31.48
N GLU A 32 13.35 -19.80 -32.27
CA GLU A 32 14.78 -19.77 -31.93
C GLU A 32 14.99 -18.91 -30.67
N SER A 33 15.50 -19.52 -29.61
CA SER A 33 15.97 -18.84 -28.43
C SER A 33 17.29 -18.14 -28.72
N GLU A 34 17.33 -16.86 -28.95
CA GLU A 34 18.55 -16.08 -28.82
C GLU A 34 19.02 -16.16 -27.35
N SER A 35 20.09 -16.92 -27.16
CA SER A 35 20.81 -17.00 -25.90
C SER A 35 21.52 -15.66 -25.64
N ILE A 36 21.05 -14.90 -24.65
CA ILE A 36 21.82 -13.80 -24.06
C ILE A 36 23.01 -14.42 -23.33
N PRO A 37 24.26 -14.02 -23.63
CA PRO A 37 25.43 -14.59 -22.98
C PRO A 37 25.38 -14.23 -21.47
N VAL A 38 25.38 -15.27 -20.65
CA VAL A 38 25.63 -15.16 -19.21
C VAL A 38 27.12 -14.84 -19.09
N SER A 39 27.43 -13.57 -18.84
CA SER A 39 28.78 -13.17 -18.46
C SER A 39 29.12 -13.75 -17.09
N ASP A 40 30.28 -14.36 -16.99
CA ASP A 40 30.86 -15.00 -15.83
C ASP A 40 30.67 -14.23 -14.52
N VAL A 41 30.05 -14.90 -13.55
CA VAL A 41 29.92 -14.44 -12.15
C VAL A 41 31.20 -14.90 -11.39
N SER A 42 32.37 -14.56 -11.88
CA SER A 42 33.62 -14.89 -11.20
C SER A 42 34.36 -13.69 -10.59
N ASP A 43 33.77 -12.48 -10.62
CA ASP A 43 34.37 -11.30 -10.00
C ASP A 43 33.43 -10.68 -8.95
N ILE A 44 33.16 -11.45 -7.87
CA ILE A 44 32.75 -10.83 -6.60
C ILE A 44 34.08 -10.49 -5.91
N PRO A 45 34.46 -9.21 -5.81
CA PRO A 45 35.65 -8.85 -5.06
C PRO A 45 35.45 -9.25 -3.60
N GLU A 46 36.41 -9.99 -3.04
CA GLU A 46 36.51 -10.27 -1.62
C GLU A 46 36.30 -8.95 -0.82
N PRO A 47 35.67 -9.00 0.35
CA PRO A 47 35.43 -7.80 1.13
C PRO A 47 36.75 -7.15 1.50
N SER A 48 37.15 -6.14 0.73
CA SER A 48 38.32 -5.34 1.03
C SER A 48 38.10 -4.65 2.38
N MET A 49 39.05 -4.87 3.29
CA MET A 49 39.13 -4.23 4.58
C MET A 49 39.04 -2.70 4.41
N VAL A 50 37.86 -2.11 4.72
CA VAL A 50 37.69 -0.66 4.64
C VAL A 50 38.43 -0.02 5.82
N VAL A 51 39.60 0.51 5.56
CA VAL A 51 40.30 1.36 6.51
C VAL A 51 39.50 2.68 6.62
N ASN A 52 38.76 2.86 7.70
CA ASN A 52 38.07 4.11 8.00
C ASN A 52 39.09 5.20 8.29
N VAL A 53 39.39 6.03 7.31
CA VAL A 53 40.16 7.25 7.52
C VAL A 53 39.23 8.28 8.17
N ASN A 54 39.37 8.50 9.47
CA ASN A 54 38.67 9.55 10.20
C ASN A 54 39.16 10.91 9.66
N GLN A 55 38.25 11.64 9.00
CA GLN A 55 38.49 13.03 8.63
C GLN A 55 38.14 13.92 9.83
N ILE A 56 39.06 14.80 10.18
CA ILE A 56 38.85 15.83 11.21
C ILE A 56 38.56 17.12 10.44
N ASP A 57 37.44 17.79 10.76
CA ASP A 57 37.10 19.10 10.19
C ASP A 57 37.95 20.23 10.79
N GLN A 58 37.80 21.45 10.23
CA GLN A 58 38.52 22.62 10.71
C GLN A 58 38.17 23.01 12.17
N ASP A 59 37.05 22.53 12.68
CA ASP A 59 36.61 22.72 14.08
C ASP A 59 37.09 21.61 15.04
N GLY A 60 37.90 20.65 14.55
CA GLY A 60 38.43 19.56 15.35
C GLY A 60 37.43 18.43 15.64
N LYS A 61 36.29 18.41 14.97
CA LYS A 61 35.29 17.35 15.08
C LYS A 61 35.59 16.18 14.16
N ARG A 62 35.44 14.97 14.68
CA ARG A 62 35.60 13.75 13.90
C ARG A 62 34.35 13.47 13.09
N HIS A 63 34.51 13.31 11.78
CA HIS A 63 33.47 12.83 10.87
C HIS A 63 33.69 11.36 10.56
N TYR A 64 32.66 10.54 10.80
CA TYR A 64 32.68 9.11 10.53
C TYR A 64 31.95 8.83 9.23
N LYS A 65 32.55 8.01 8.34
CA LYS A 65 31.86 7.52 7.15
C LYS A 65 30.70 6.62 7.57
N SER A 66 29.51 6.90 7.10
CA SER A 66 28.33 6.09 7.36
C SER A 66 28.15 5.02 6.30
N GLN A 67 27.39 3.97 6.62
CA GLN A 67 27.00 2.94 5.63
C GLN A 67 26.26 3.54 4.43
N LEU A 68 25.61 4.71 4.59
CA LEU A 68 24.98 5.46 3.50
C LEU A 68 25.99 6.03 2.51
N ASP A 69 27.22 6.35 2.93
CA ASP A 69 28.28 6.80 2.02
C ASP A 69 28.72 5.66 1.10
N PHE A 70 28.71 4.43 1.61
CA PHE A 70 28.96 3.22 0.82
C PHE A 70 27.84 2.99 -0.22
N GLU A 71 26.58 3.18 0.15
CA GLU A 71 25.44 3.04 -0.77
C GLU A 71 25.31 4.20 -1.75
N ALA A 72 25.71 5.41 -1.38
CA ALA A 72 25.81 6.53 -2.31
C ALA A 72 26.84 6.27 -3.42
N GLN A 73 27.88 5.47 -3.13
CA GLN A 73 28.85 5.02 -4.13
C GLN A 73 28.30 3.91 -5.04
N HIS A 74 27.39 3.04 -4.54
CA HIS A 74 26.75 1.95 -5.28
C HIS A 74 25.30 2.31 -5.63
N LYS A 75 25.08 3.42 -6.33
CA LYS A 75 23.78 4.00 -6.73
C LYS A 75 22.66 2.95 -6.83
N TYR A 76 21.89 2.75 -5.73
CA TYR A 76 20.70 1.94 -5.79
C TYR A 76 19.75 2.48 -6.87
N GLN A 77 19.35 1.63 -7.79
CA GLN A 77 18.42 1.98 -8.85
C GLN A 77 17.01 1.56 -8.43
N PHE A 78 16.14 2.54 -8.29
CA PHE A 78 14.73 2.26 -8.04
C PHE A 78 14.08 1.56 -9.23
N PRO A 79 13.06 0.72 -9.00
CA PRO A 79 12.32 0.08 -10.08
C PRO A 79 11.77 1.14 -11.07
N PRO A 80 11.92 0.93 -12.39
CA PRO A 80 11.39 1.87 -13.36
C PRO A 80 9.85 1.84 -13.38
N PHE A 81 9.22 2.97 -13.62
CA PHE A 81 7.76 3.08 -13.67
C PHE A 81 7.11 2.25 -14.78
N SER A 82 7.87 1.88 -15.82
CA SER A 82 7.41 1.02 -16.91
C SER A 82 7.04 -0.40 -16.48
N LEU A 83 7.48 -0.86 -15.29
CA LEU A 83 7.05 -2.13 -14.71
C LEU A 83 5.59 -2.13 -14.25
N MET A 84 5.01 -0.96 -14.04
CA MET A 84 3.61 -0.81 -13.65
C MET A 84 2.72 -0.57 -14.87
N ARG A 85 1.51 -1.11 -14.84
CA ARG A 85 0.52 -0.88 -15.91
C ARG A 85 0.10 0.58 -15.93
N GLU A 86 0.03 1.15 -17.13
CA GLU A 86 -0.57 2.46 -17.33
C GLU A 86 -2.08 2.38 -17.11
N GLY A 87 -2.63 3.35 -16.41
CA GLY A 87 -4.06 3.44 -16.15
C GLY A 87 -4.74 4.41 -17.11
N ILE A 88 -6.04 4.20 -17.29
CA ILE A 88 -6.91 5.15 -17.99
C ILE A 88 -7.09 6.36 -17.08
N THR A 89 -6.60 7.52 -17.51
CA THR A 89 -6.62 8.77 -16.72
C THR A 89 -7.82 9.67 -17.02
N LYS A 90 -8.64 9.34 -18.02
CA LYS A 90 -9.77 10.17 -18.39
C LYS A 90 -11.04 9.66 -17.72
N ILE A 91 -11.60 10.46 -16.81
CA ILE A 91 -12.95 10.27 -16.28
C ILE A 91 -13.91 10.69 -17.40
N SER A 92 -14.68 9.73 -17.93
CA SER A 92 -15.82 10.07 -18.76
C SER A 92 -16.97 10.45 -17.83
N VAL A 93 -17.44 11.68 -17.94
CA VAL A 93 -18.63 12.12 -17.21
C VAL A 93 -19.83 11.81 -18.08
N ASP A 94 -20.65 10.85 -17.64
CA ASP A 94 -21.97 10.65 -18.24
C ASP A 94 -22.92 11.69 -17.65
N ALA A 95 -23.21 12.73 -18.43
CA ALA A 95 -24.06 13.84 -17.99
C ALA A 95 -25.53 13.41 -17.80
N GLU A 96 -25.99 12.40 -18.54
CA GLU A 96 -27.35 11.88 -18.44
C GLU A 96 -27.52 11.12 -17.12
N GLU A 97 -26.58 10.24 -16.80
CA GLU A 97 -26.57 9.53 -15.51
C GLU A 97 -26.56 10.49 -14.32
N GLN A 98 -25.72 11.54 -14.41
CA GLN A 98 -25.62 12.51 -13.32
C GLN A 98 -26.94 13.30 -13.12
N MET A 99 -27.61 13.65 -14.22
CA MET A 99 -28.87 14.35 -14.19
C MET A 99 -29.98 13.46 -13.60
N GLU A 100 -30.06 12.21 -14.06
CA GLU A 100 -31.02 11.21 -13.56
C GLU A 100 -30.86 10.96 -12.06
N ASN A 101 -29.64 10.74 -11.62
CA ASN A 101 -29.33 10.51 -10.20
C ASN A 101 -29.68 11.74 -9.34
N LYS A 102 -29.36 12.94 -9.81
CA LYS A 102 -29.72 14.18 -9.15
C LYS A 102 -31.25 14.30 -8.96
N GLU A 103 -32.03 14.04 -10.01
CA GLU A 103 -33.49 14.09 -9.95
C GLU A 103 -34.08 13.06 -8.99
N LYS A 104 -33.55 11.82 -9.02
CA LYS A 104 -33.97 10.75 -8.10
C LYS A 104 -33.67 11.10 -6.66
N ILE A 105 -32.46 11.59 -6.36
CA ILE A 105 -32.09 12.05 -4.99
C ILE A 105 -33.03 13.16 -4.53
N GLN A 106 -33.24 14.17 -5.36
CA GLN A 106 -34.09 15.31 -5.02
C GLN A 106 -35.52 14.87 -4.77
N LYS A 107 -36.09 14.01 -5.62
CA LYS A 107 -37.43 13.47 -5.47
C LYS A 107 -37.56 12.64 -4.20
N THR A 108 -36.66 11.72 -3.96
CA THR A 108 -36.68 10.87 -2.76
C THR A 108 -36.64 11.71 -1.50
N LEU A 109 -35.75 12.68 -1.41
CA LEU A 109 -35.69 13.57 -0.24
C LEU A 109 -36.98 14.36 -0.07
N LEU A 110 -37.56 14.87 -1.14
CA LEU A 110 -38.81 15.61 -1.12
C LEU A 110 -40.00 14.73 -0.66
N ASP A 111 -40.10 13.49 -1.15
CA ASP A 111 -41.16 12.52 -0.81
C ASP A 111 -41.12 12.19 0.69
N PHE A 112 -39.95 12.21 1.33
CA PHE A 112 -39.78 12.07 2.78
C PHE A 112 -39.87 13.40 3.54
N GLY A 113 -40.29 14.49 2.88
CA GLY A 113 -40.47 15.82 3.51
C GLY A 113 -39.15 16.46 3.91
N ILE A 114 -38.11 16.30 3.09
CA ILE A 114 -36.78 16.92 3.23
C ILE A 114 -36.56 17.83 2.01
N PRO A 115 -37.02 19.08 2.03
CA PRO A 115 -36.70 20.01 0.97
C PRO A 115 -35.21 20.38 0.96
N ILE A 116 -34.66 20.51 -0.23
CA ILE A 116 -33.26 20.92 -0.44
C ILE A 116 -33.21 22.17 -1.32
N THR A 117 -32.29 23.07 -0.99
CA THR A 117 -32.12 24.35 -1.70
C THR A 117 -31.16 24.20 -2.88
N LYS A 118 -30.16 23.35 -2.76
CA LYS A 118 -29.10 23.18 -3.78
C LYS A 118 -28.60 21.75 -3.80
N ILE A 119 -28.25 21.27 -5.00
CA ILE A 119 -27.52 20.01 -5.19
C ILE A 119 -26.43 20.21 -6.25
N GLU A 120 -25.19 19.82 -5.91
CA GLU A 120 -24.02 19.84 -6.78
C GLU A 120 -23.43 18.45 -6.86
N ALA A 121 -23.02 18.01 -8.07
CA ALA A 121 -22.37 16.73 -8.28
C ALA A 121 -20.89 16.92 -8.57
N THR A 122 -20.05 16.17 -7.87
CA THR A 122 -18.61 16.06 -8.14
C THR A 122 -18.30 14.61 -8.51
N VAL A 123 -17.94 14.38 -9.78
CA VAL A 123 -17.69 13.04 -10.31
C VAL A 123 -16.25 12.64 -10.01
N GLY A 124 -16.08 11.59 -9.22
CA GLY A 124 -14.81 10.95 -8.94
C GLY A 124 -14.57 9.69 -9.79
N PRO A 125 -13.43 9.02 -9.64
CA PRO A 125 -13.11 7.82 -10.43
C PRO A 125 -14.05 6.64 -10.15
N THR A 126 -14.43 6.43 -8.90
CA THR A 126 -15.22 5.27 -8.47
C THR A 126 -16.58 5.64 -7.90
N VAL A 127 -16.70 6.85 -7.37
CA VAL A 127 -17.92 7.36 -6.74
C VAL A 127 -18.19 8.80 -7.17
N THR A 128 -19.44 9.19 -7.22
CA THR A 128 -19.87 10.57 -7.40
C THR A 128 -20.38 11.11 -6.06
N LEU A 129 -19.94 12.29 -5.67
CA LEU A 129 -20.41 13.02 -4.51
C LEU A 129 -21.49 14.00 -4.92
N TYR A 130 -22.72 13.81 -4.42
CA TYR A 130 -23.81 14.78 -4.49
C TYR A 130 -23.81 15.59 -3.21
N GLU A 131 -23.38 16.84 -3.29
CA GLU A 131 -23.39 17.78 -2.18
C GLU A 131 -24.70 18.52 -2.14
N ILE A 132 -25.46 18.37 -1.06
CA ILE A 132 -26.79 18.96 -0.89
C ILE A 132 -26.81 20.00 0.23
N VAL A 133 -27.59 21.03 0.04
CA VAL A 133 -27.92 22.03 1.06
C VAL A 133 -29.36 21.82 1.48
N PRO A 134 -29.62 21.23 2.66
CA PRO A 134 -30.99 21.08 3.15
C PRO A 134 -31.58 22.43 3.60
N ASP A 135 -32.87 22.56 3.51
CA ASP A 135 -33.59 23.75 4.00
C ASP A 135 -33.47 23.94 5.51
N LYS A 136 -33.76 25.17 5.98
CA LYS A 136 -33.70 25.51 7.40
C LYS A 136 -34.66 24.63 8.20
N GLY A 137 -34.16 24.07 9.30
CA GLY A 137 -34.94 23.23 10.21
C GLY A 137 -34.93 21.74 9.92
N VAL A 138 -34.32 21.30 8.80
CA VAL A 138 -34.13 19.89 8.50
C VAL A 138 -33.11 19.28 9.46
N LYS A 139 -33.47 18.19 10.13
CA LYS A 139 -32.59 17.47 11.03
C LYS A 139 -31.67 16.51 10.19
N ILE A 140 -30.36 16.64 10.36
CA ILE A 140 -29.37 15.79 9.66
C ILE A 140 -29.59 14.28 9.92
N ALA A 141 -30.03 13.93 11.15
CA ALA A 141 -30.36 12.55 11.49
C ALA A 141 -31.42 11.94 10.56
N LYS A 142 -32.39 12.76 10.12
CA LYS A 142 -33.46 12.33 9.19
C LYS A 142 -32.89 12.02 7.81
N ILE A 143 -31.92 12.79 7.33
CA ILE A 143 -31.23 12.50 6.05
C ILE A 143 -30.43 11.21 6.17
N ARG A 144 -29.70 11.02 7.28
CA ARG A 144 -28.92 9.79 7.50
C ARG A 144 -29.77 8.53 7.52
N SER A 145 -30.99 8.58 8.03
CA SER A 145 -31.87 7.39 8.07
C SER A 145 -32.40 6.98 6.69
N LEU A 146 -32.26 7.80 5.65
CA LEU A 146 -32.72 7.51 4.29
C LEU A 146 -31.66 6.90 3.38
N VAL A 147 -30.54 6.41 3.92
CA VAL A 147 -29.47 5.79 3.12
C VAL A 147 -30.00 4.67 2.23
N ASP A 148 -30.78 3.76 2.81
CA ASP A 148 -31.33 2.61 2.12
C ASP A 148 -32.40 3.01 1.10
N ASP A 149 -33.25 3.99 1.42
CA ASP A 149 -34.28 4.50 0.52
C ASP A 149 -33.65 5.19 -0.71
N ILE A 150 -32.58 5.96 -0.50
CA ILE A 150 -31.82 6.60 -1.58
C ILE A 150 -31.11 5.53 -2.43
N ALA A 151 -30.49 4.54 -1.80
CA ALA A 151 -29.82 3.45 -2.51
C ALA A 151 -30.80 2.67 -3.38
N LEU A 152 -31.98 2.36 -2.88
CA LEU A 152 -33.06 1.70 -3.62
C LEU A 152 -33.55 2.56 -4.81
N SER A 153 -33.79 3.84 -4.58
CA SER A 153 -34.25 4.79 -5.60
C SER A 153 -33.25 4.91 -6.78
N LEU A 154 -31.95 4.90 -6.45
CA LEU A 154 -30.87 4.99 -7.43
C LEU A 154 -30.53 3.64 -8.07
N SER A 155 -31.06 2.53 -7.54
CA SER A 155 -30.62 1.15 -7.88
C SER A 155 -29.10 1.00 -7.72
N ALA A 156 -28.52 1.68 -6.72
CA ALA A 156 -27.09 1.72 -6.49
C ALA A 156 -26.66 0.58 -5.57
N ILE A 157 -25.47 0.00 -5.81
CA ILE A 157 -24.89 -1.08 -5.01
C ILE A 157 -24.61 -0.61 -3.58
N GLY A 158 -24.38 0.70 -3.40
CA GLY A 158 -24.14 1.31 -2.08
C GLY A 158 -24.20 2.83 -2.14
N VAL A 159 -24.75 3.41 -1.10
CA VAL A 159 -24.81 4.86 -0.87
C VAL A 159 -24.22 5.14 0.50
N ARG A 160 -23.43 6.18 0.62
CA ARG A 160 -22.87 6.64 1.90
C ARG A 160 -23.24 8.11 2.12
N ILE A 161 -23.69 8.44 3.33
CA ILE A 161 -23.99 9.82 3.70
C ILE A 161 -22.90 10.37 4.62
N ILE A 162 -22.29 11.49 4.20
CA ILE A 162 -21.34 12.29 4.96
C ILE A 162 -22.07 13.53 5.46
N ALA A 163 -22.38 13.56 6.73
CA ALA A 163 -23.18 14.66 7.26
C ALA A 163 -22.77 15.07 8.69
N PRO A 164 -22.32 16.31 8.88
CA PRO A 164 -21.99 17.31 7.85
C PRO A 164 -20.68 17.00 7.11
N ILE A 165 -20.47 17.58 5.93
CA ILE A 165 -19.16 17.59 5.29
C ILE A 165 -18.23 18.47 6.15
N PRO A 166 -17.04 17.96 6.55
CA PRO A 166 -16.10 18.74 7.36
C PRO A 166 -15.72 20.08 6.68
N GLY A 167 -15.83 21.16 7.44
CA GLY A 167 -15.53 22.52 6.95
C GLY A 167 -16.61 23.14 6.05
N LYS A 168 -17.71 22.43 5.75
CA LYS A 168 -18.85 22.92 4.97
C LYS A 168 -20.15 22.70 5.76
N GLY A 169 -21.12 23.56 5.57
CA GLY A 169 -22.46 23.41 6.16
C GLY A 169 -23.40 22.53 5.33
N THR A 170 -22.88 21.59 4.56
CA THR A 170 -23.57 20.78 3.57
C THR A 170 -23.55 19.31 3.94
N VAL A 171 -24.39 18.53 3.27
CA VAL A 171 -24.46 17.07 3.41
C VAL A 171 -24.04 16.44 2.10
N GLY A 172 -23.12 15.47 2.16
CA GLY A 172 -22.66 14.71 1.03
C GLY A 172 -23.36 13.35 0.93
N ILE A 173 -23.79 13.00 -0.27
CA ILE A 173 -24.31 11.69 -0.64
C ILE A 173 -23.34 11.11 -1.66
N GLU A 174 -22.57 10.11 -1.25
CA GLU A 174 -21.66 9.37 -2.16
C GLU A 174 -22.42 8.22 -2.79
N VAL A 175 -22.39 8.15 -4.12
CA VAL A 175 -23.03 7.10 -4.91
C VAL A 175 -21.98 6.42 -5.77
N ALA A 176 -21.93 5.10 -5.76
CA ALA A 176 -21.02 4.34 -6.62
C ALA A 176 -21.36 4.59 -8.11
N ASN A 177 -20.33 4.87 -8.93
CA ASN A 177 -20.50 5.01 -10.38
C ASN A 177 -20.90 3.66 -11.00
N LYS A 178 -21.69 3.68 -12.06
CA LYS A 178 -22.03 2.44 -12.81
C LYS A 178 -20.78 1.81 -13.41
N ASP A 179 -19.92 2.63 -14.00
CA ASP A 179 -18.64 2.21 -14.58
C ASP A 179 -17.46 2.81 -13.80
N PRO A 180 -17.06 2.19 -12.68
CA PRO A 180 -15.98 2.71 -11.85
C PRO A 180 -14.63 2.56 -12.56
N LEU A 181 -13.84 3.64 -12.59
CA LEU A 181 -12.49 3.64 -13.12
C LEU A 181 -11.48 3.18 -12.08
N THR A 182 -10.64 2.24 -12.48
CA THR A 182 -9.52 1.82 -11.63
C THR A 182 -8.42 2.87 -11.66
N VAL A 183 -8.08 3.43 -10.50
CA VAL A 183 -6.94 4.34 -10.35
C VAL A 183 -5.64 3.52 -10.42
N SER A 184 -4.84 3.78 -11.44
CA SER A 184 -3.58 3.07 -11.64
C SER A 184 -2.54 3.48 -10.59
N MET A 185 -1.84 2.49 -10.02
CA MET A 185 -0.72 2.70 -9.11
C MET A 185 0.38 3.55 -9.74
N GLN A 186 0.66 3.33 -11.04
CA GLN A 186 1.63 4.12 -11.79
C GLN A 186 1.26 5.62 -11.80
N THR A 187 -0.01 5.95 -12.04
CA THR A 187 -0.48 7.34 -12.05
C THR A 187 -0.28 8.00 -10.69
N VAL A 188 -0.56 7.28 -9.60
CA VAL A 188 -0.43 7.81 -8.24
C VAL A 188 1.04 8.00 -7.88
N ILE A 189 1.90 7.01 -8.13
CA ILE A 189 3.34 7.09 -7.82
C ILE A 189 4.05 8.12 -8.69
N LYS A 190 3.71 8.24 -9.97
CA LYS A 190 4.27 9.29 -10.87
C LYS A 190 3.81 10.70 -10.51
N SER A 191 2.77 10.86 -9.71
CA SER A 191 2.26 12.18 -9.37
C SER A 191 3.32 13.04 -8.67
N ARG A 192 3.29 14.33 -8.97
CA ARG A 192 4.18 15.31 -8.31
C ARG A 192 4.02 15.25 -6.78
N LYS A 193 2.80 15.09 -6.30
CA LYS A 193 2.48 15.02 -4.87
C LYS A 193 3.21 13.86 -4.19
N TYR A 194 3.31 12.70 -4.85
CA TYR A 194 4.04 11.56 -4.32
C TYR A 194 5.57 11.76 -4.41
N GLN A 195 6.06 12.17 -5.56
CA GLN A 195 7.50 12.32 -5.82
C GLN A 195 8.16 13.42 -4.96
N GLU A 196 7.46 14.50 -4.67
CA GLU A 196 7.93 15.61 -3.83
C GLU A 196 7.52 15.43 -2.35
N SER A 197 6.93 14.30 -1.99
CA SER A 197 6.50 14.04 -0.61
C SER A 197 7.68 14.02 0.35
N ARG A 198 7.52 14.74 1.47
CA ARG A 198 8.49 14.76 2.59
C ARG A 198 8.14 13.74 3.68
N TYR A 199 7.22 12.84 3.42
CA TYR A 199 6.84 11.80 4.37
C TYR A 199 7.96 10.77 4.54
N ASN A 200 8.08 10.23 5.74
CA ASN A 200 9.10 9.23 6.02
C ASN A 200 8.79 7.90 5.34
N LEU A 201 7.54 7.48 5.39
CA LEU A 201 7.04 6.28 4.72
C LEU A 201 5.78 6.63 3.91
N PRO A 202 5.92 7.29 2.74
CA PRO A 202 4.78 7.68 1.93
C PRO A 202 4.08 6.47 1.34
N VAL A 203 2.78 6.38 1.58
CA VAL A 203 1.91 5.35 1.04
C VAL A 203 0.90 5.99 0.09
N ALA A 204 0.89 5.52 -1.15
CA ALA A 204 -0.05 5.94 -2.17
C ALA A 204 -1.35 5.13 -2.03
N LEU A 205 -2.43 5.77 -1.58
CA LEU A 205 -3.71 5.11 -1.31
C LEU A 205 -4.72 5.27 -2.45
N GLY A 206 -4.41 6.05 -3.48
CA GLY A 206 -5.29 6.26 -4.63
C GLY A 206 -5.64 7.72 -4.86
N SER A 207 -6.87 7.99 -5.27
CA SER A 207 -7.39 9.35 -5.50
C SER A 207 -8.64 9.61 -4.68
N THR A 208 -8.79 10.87 -4.28
CA THR A 208 -10.01 11.36 -3.62
C THR A 208 -11.16 11.49 -4.62
N ILE A 209 -12.35 11.80 -4.13
CA ILE A 209 -13.53 12.08 -4.97
C ILE A 209 -13.28 13.29 -5.90
N SER A 210 -12.50 14.28 -5.45
CA SER A 210 -12.07 15.41 -6.29
C SER A 210 -10.94 15.06 -7.26
N ASN A 211 -10.65 13.78 -7.44
CA ASN A 211 -9.60 13.26 -8.31
C ASN A 211 -8.17 13.73 -7.94
N GLU A 212 -7.97 14.10 -6.70
CA GLU A 212 -6.65 14.42 -6.18
C GLU A 212 -5.97 13.17 -5.63
N VAL A 213 -4.69 12.99 -5.94
CA VAL A 213 -3.90 11.90 -5.36
C VAL A 213 -3.86 12.01 -3.84
N TYR A 214 -4.18 10.90 -3.16
CA TYR A 214 -4.13 10.81 -1.71
C TYR A 214 -2.94 9.96 -1.24
N ILE A 215 -2.13 10.55 -0.37
CA ILE A 215 -0.93 9.95 0.18
C ILE A 215 -0.97 10.10 1.69
N ALA A 216 -0.62 9.04 2.40
CA ALA A 216 -0.48 9.04 3.85
C ALA A 216 0.97 8.73 4.25
N ASP A 217 1.36 9.13 5.45
CA ASP A 217 2.65 8.77 6.04
C ASP A 217 2.48 7.59 6.99
N LEU A 218 2.92 6.40 6.59
CA LEU A 218 2.82 5.21 7.43
C LEU A 218 3.62 5.36 8.74
N ALA A 219 4.69 6.14 8.74
CA ALA A 219 5.47 6.39 9.95
C ALA A 219 4.67 7.12 11.04
N LYS A 220 3.61 7.85 10.65
CA LYS A 220 2.67 8.49 11.58
C LYS A 220 1.47 7.61 11.96
N MET A 221 1.37 6.45 11.37
CA MET A 221 0.36 5.42 11.64
C MET A 221 1.10 4.14 12.08
N PRO A 222 1.62 4.07 13.32
CA PRO A 222 2.50 2.99 13.76
C PRO A 222 1.85 1.60 13.67
N HIS A 223 0.50 1.56 13.70
CA HIS A 223 -0.29 0.35 13.50
C HIS A 223 -1.43 0.68 12.55
N LEU A 224 -1.48 -0.02 11.42
CA LEU A 224 -2.53 0.11 10.41
C LEU A 224 -3.25 -1.22 10.25
N LEU A 225 -4.55 -1.23 10.56
CA LEU A 225 -5.42 -2.37 10.28
C LEU A 225 -6.09 -2.17 8.92
N VAL A 226 -5.88 -3.13 8.02
CA VAL A 226 -6.54 -3.18 6.71
C VAL A 226 -7.53 -4.33 6.72
N ALA A 227 -8.81 -4.04 6.61
CA ALA A 227 -9.87 -5.03 6.61
C ALA A 227 -10.76 -4.91 5.37
N GLY A 228 -11.30 -6.03 4.93
CA GLY A 228 -12.22 -6.11 3.80
C GLY A 228 -12.76 -7.51 3.63
N ALA A 229 -13.99 -7.65 3.13
CA ALA A 229 -14.53 -8.95 2.75
C ALA A 229 -13.74 -9.54 1.57
N THR A 230 -13.88 -10.84 1.34
CA THR A 230 -13.25 -11.53 0.21
C THR A 230 -13.56 -10.82 -1.10
N GLY A 231 -12.55 -10.57 -1.92
CA GLY A 231 -12.69 -9.86 -3.20
C GLY A 231 -12.84 -8.33 -3.12
N GLN A 232 -12.88 -7.74 -1.91
CA GLN A 232 -13.01 -6.29 -1.72
C GLN A 232 -11.69 -5.52 -1.74
N GLY A 233 -10.60 -6.18 -2.12
CA GLY A 233 -9.32 -5.50 -2.40
C GLY A 233 -8.35 -5.37 -1.23
N LYS A 234 -8.52 -6.14 -0.11
CA LYS A 234 -7.54 -6.16 1.00
C LYS A 234 -6.12 -6.40 0.49
N SER A 235 -5.91 -7.47 -0.27
CA SER A 235 -4.61 -7.84 -0.83
C SER A 235 -4.08 -6.80 -1.80
N VAL A 236 -4.95 -6.22 -2.63
CA VAL A 236 -4.57 -5.11 -3.53
C VAL A 236 -4.11 -3.90 -2.72
N GLY A 237 -4.79 -3.57 -1.63
CA GLY A 237 -4.41 -2.49 -0.73
C GLY A 237 -3.05 -2.73 -0.06
N LEU A 238 -2.80 -3.95 0.45
CA LEU A 238 -1.50 -4.32 1.03
C LEU A 238 -0.38 -4.24 -0.01
N ASN A 239 -0.61 -4.77 -1.21
CA ASN A 239 0.36 -4.68 -2.31
C ASN A 239 0.61 -3.23 -2.75
N ALA A 240 -0.39 -2.36 -2.73
CA ALA A 240 -0.24 -0.94 -3.01
C ALA A 240 0.64 -0.25 -1.96
N ILE A 241 0.48 -0.58 -0.67
CA ILE A 241 1.31 -0.08 0.42
C ILE A 241 2.76 -0.51 0.23
N ILE A 242 3.01 -1.81 0.04
CA ILE A 242 4.35 -2.37 -0.16
C ILE A 242 5.01 -1.74 -1.39
N THR A 243 4.31 -1.71 -2.51
CA THR A 243 4.81 -1.11 -3.76
C THR A 243 5.16 0.36 -3.57
N SER A 244 4.33 1.14 -2.89
CA SER A 244 4.64 2.54 -2.58
C SER A 244 5.99 2.66 -1.90
N LEU A 245 6.23 1.86 -0.88
CA LEU A 245 7.46 1.91 -0.09
C LEU A 245 8.68 1.47 -0.92
N LEU A 246 8.55 0.46 -1.77
CA LEU A 246 9.62 0.00 -2.68
C LEU A 246 10.03 1.05 -3.72
N TYR A 247 9.12 1.94 -4.14
CA TYR A 247 9.41 3.04 -5.06
C TYR A 247 9.94 4.31 -4.39
N CYS A 248 10.01 4.33 -3.05
CA CYS A 248 10.42 5.51 -2.28
C CYS A 248 11.68 5.29 -1.43
N LYS A 249 11.90 4.08 -0.93
CA LYS A 249 12.98 3.78 0.00
C LYS A 249 13.92 2.72 -0.55
N SER A 250 15.23 2.94 -0.35
CA SER A 250 16.25 1.93 -0.64
C SER A 250 16.27 0.82 0.43
N PRO A 251 16.89 -0.34 0.13
CA PRO A 251 17.02 -1.44 1.09
C PRO A 251 17.74 -1.07 2.40
N SER A 252 18.59 -0.06 2.39
CA SER A 252 19.24 0.46 3.59
C SER A 252 18.34 1.33 4.47
N GLN A 253 17.31 1.90 3.88
CA GLN A 253 16.38 2.78 4.56
C GLN A 253 15.12 2.06 5.06
N LEU A 254 14.83 0.88 4.49
CA LEU A 254 13.61 0.13 4.76
C LEU A 254 13.87 -1.37 4.74
N LYS A 255 13.31 -2.05 5.72
CA LYS A 255 13.21 -3.52 5.76
C LYS A 255 11.77 -3.94 6.00
N PHE A 256 11.40 -5.10 5.44
CA PHE A 256 10.12 -5.74 5.68
C PHE A 256 10.30 -7.03 6.47
N VAL A 257 9.38 -7.29 7.37
CA VAL A 257 9.08 -8.61 7.92
C VAL A 257 7.71 -8.99 7.41
N MET A 258 7.60 -10.08 6.67
CA MET A 258 6.35 -10.49 6.03
C MET A 258 5.87 -11.81 6.61
N ILE A 259 4.62 -11.85 7.04
CA ILE A 259 3.96 -13.00 7.67
C ILE A 259 2.73 -13.35 6.84
N ASP A 260 2.73 -14.56 6.26
CA ASP A 260 1.64 -15.07 5.42
C ASP A 260 1.41 -16.56 5.70
N PRO A 261 0.61 -16.89 6.71
CA PRO A 261 0.35 -18.29 7.09
C PRO A 261 -0.33 -19.11 5.98
N LYS A 262 -1.02 -18.45 5.07
CA LYS A 262 -1.73 -19.09 3.95
C LYS A 262 -0.88 -19.28 2.70
N GLN A 263 0.27 -18.65 2.61
CA GLN A 263 1.21 -18.72 1.47
C GLN A 263 0.61 -18.24 0.13
N VAL A 264 -0.36 -17.33 0.17
CA VAL A 264 -1.10 -16.88 -1.01
C VAL A 264 -0.65 -15.51 -1.49
N GLU A 265 -0.51 -14.56 -0.55
CA GLU A 265 -0.38 -13.14 -0.89
C GLU A 265 1.07 -12.67 -1.03
N PHE A 266 1.98 -13.19 -0.19
CA PHE A 266 3.33 -12.64 -0.06
C PHE A 266 4.45 -13.53 -0.59
N SER A 267 4.18 -14.75 -1.05
CA SER A 267 5.21 -15.66 -1.62
C SER A 267 6.00 -15.04 -2.75
N LEU A 268 5.39 -14.15 -3.55
CA LEU A 268 6.09 -13.42 -4.63
C LEU A 268 7.23 -12.51 -4.10
N TYR A 269 7.14 -12.05 -2.85
CA TYR A 269 8.15 -11.19 -2.23
C TYR A 269 9.37 -11.94 -1.70
N ASN A 270 9.39 -13.27 -1.71
CA ASN A 270 10.59 -14.07 -1.42
C ASN A 270 11.79 -13.62 -2.26
N LYS A 271 11.54 -13.12 -3.49
CA LYS A 271 12.57 -12.56 -4.37
C LYS A 271 13.28 -11.32 -3.80
N LEU A 272 12.71 -10.67 -2.78
CA LEU A 272 13.31 -9.50 -2.12
C LEU A 272 14.23 -9.89 -0.95
N LYS A 273 14.48 -11.20 -0.72
CA LYS A 273 15.30 -11.74 0.39
C LYS A 273 16.58 -10.94 0.62
N ASN A 274 17.39 -10.80 -0.40
CA ASN A 274 18.73 -10.22 -0.28
C ASN A 274 18.75 -8.70 -0.15
N HIS A 275 17.60 -8.03 -0.27
CA HIS A 275 17.52 -6.57 -0.31
C HIS A 275 16.65 -6.02 0.80
N TYR A 276 15.36 -6.32 0.78
CA TYR A 276 14.37 -5.67 1.64
C TYR A 276 13.87 -6.53 2.80
N LEU A 277 14.01 -7.86 2.76
CA LEU A 277 13.48 -8.69 3.83
C LEU A 277 14.45 -8.75 5.01
N ALA A 278 13.90 -8.62 6.21
CA ALA A 278 14.56 -8.92 7.46
C ALA A 278 14.10 -10.29 7.94
N VAL A 279 15.06 -11.15 8.24
CA VAL A 279 14.85 -12.52 8.70
C VAL A 279 15.59 -12.75 10.01
N ILE A 280 15.15 -13.73 10.78
CA ILE A 280 15.91 -14.17 11.96
C ILE A 280 17.18 -14.92 11.51
N PRO A 281 18.26 -14.93 12.31
CA PRO A 281 19.54 -15.55 11.94
C PRO A 281 19.40 -17.00 11.47
N ASP A 282 18.52 -17.77 12.08
CA ASP A 282 18.29 -19.19 11.75
C ASP A 282 17.66 -19.40 10.35
N ASP A 283 17.06 -18.37 9.76
CA ASP A 283 16.42 -18.41 8.45
C ASP A 283 17.23 -17.70 7.35
N LEU A 284 18.47 -17.33 7.61
CA LEU A 284 19.32 -16.62 6.63
C LEU A 284 19.54 -17.44 5.34
N ASP A 285 19.63 -18.74 5.45
CA ASP A 285 19.82 -19.66 4.31
C ASP A 285 18.51 -20.13 3.66
N SER A 286 17.36 -19.81 4.27
CA SER A 286 16.04 -20.19 3.74
C SER A 286 15.76 -19.48 2.42
N ASP A 287 15.31 -20.21 1.40
CA ASP A 287 14.83 -19.61 0.15
C ASP A 287 13.45 -18.95 0.28
N GLU A 288 12.76 -19.22 1.40
CA GLU A 288 11.43 -18.70 1.70
C GLU A 288 11.47 -17.83 2.96
N PRO A 289 11.93 -16.57 2.87
CA PRO A 289 12.04 -15.65 4.01
C PRO A 289 10.70 -15.06 4.46
N VAL A 290 9.63 -15.24 3.72
CA VAL A 290 8.27 -14.93 4.16
C VAL A 290 7.85 -15.98 5.19
N ILE A 291 7.41 -15.53 6.36
CA ILE A 291 7.14 -16.39 7.49
C ILE A 291 5.74 -17.01 7.35
N THR A 292 5.70 -18.33 7.31
CA THR A 292 4.47 -19.11 7.14
C THR A 292 4.15 -19.96 8.36
N ASP A 293 5.14 -20.29 9.18
CA ASP A 293 5.03 -21.10 10.40
C ASP A 293 4.74 -20.20 11.61
N MET A 294 3.67 -20.54 12.36
CA MET A 294 3.25 -19.81 13.55
C MET A 294 4.30 -19.80 14.67
N GLN A 295 5.11 -20.85 14.81
CA GLN A 295 6.19 -20.88 15.81
C GLN A 295 7.29 -19.86 15.44
N LYS A 296 7.59 -19.73 14.17
CA LYS A 296 8.53 -18.72 13.67
C LYS A 296 7.98 -17.29 13.78
N VAL A 297 6.65 -17.12 13.69
CA VAL A 297 6.00 -15.81 13.93
C VAL A 297 6.29 -15.33 15.33
N GLU A 298 6.09 -16.18 16.36
CA GLU A 298 6.34 -15.81 17.75
C GLU A 298 7.82 -15.45 17.97
N ALA A 299 8.75 -16.29 17.48
CA ALA A 299 10.18 -16.05 17.57
C ALA A 299 10.59 -14.72 16.89
N THR A 300 9.99 -14.43 15.74
CA THR A 300 10.25 -13.19 15.00
C THR A 300 9.74 -11.97 15.75
N LEU A 301 8.53 -12.02 16.30
CA LEU A 301 7.97 -10.92 17.08
C LEU A 301 8.79 -10.64 18.34
N ASN A 302 9.25 -11.69 19.02
CA ASN A 302 10.16 -11.54 20.16
C ASN A 302 11.50 -10.90 19.75
N SER A 303 12.06 -11.30 18.60
CA SER A 303 13.28 -10.70 18.04
C SER A 303 13.08 -9.23 17.69
N LEU A 304 11.91 -8.86 17.17
CA LEU A 304 11.57 -7.45 16.89
C LEU A 304 11.47 -6.62 18.18
N CYS A 305 10.94 -7.18 19.26
CA CYS A 305 10.93 -6.50 20.57
C CYS A 305 12.36 -6.24 21.07
N ILE A 306 13.25 -7.23 20.94
CA ILE A 306 14.67 -7.07 21.29
C ILE A 306 15.34 -6.00 20.43
N GLU A 307 15.11 -6.02 19.11
CA GLU A 307 15.66 -4.99 18.21
C GLU A 307 15.13 -3.59 18.58
N MET A 308 13.86 -3.48 18.95
CA MET A 308 13.27 -2.23 19.40
C MET A 308 13.97 -1.69 20.66
N ASP A 309 14.22 -2.53 21.67
CA ASP A 309 14.91 -2.16 22.89
C ASP A 309 16.36 -1.75 22.64
N ASN A 310 17.04 -2.47 21.73
CA ASN A 310 18.39 -2.12 21.30
C ASN A 310 18.41 -0.73 20.63
N ARG A 311 17.42 -0.43 19.78
CA ARG A 311 17.27 0.89 19.14
C ARG A 311 17.01 1.99 20.17
N TYR A 312 16.13 1.75 21.13
CA TYR A 312 15.90 2.71 22.23
C TYR A 312 17.18 3.02 23.01
N THR A 313 18.00 2.00 23.24
CA THR A 313 19.31 2.18 23.91
C THR A 313 20.23 3.06 23.06
N LEU A 314 20.33 2.81 21.75
CA LEU A 314 21.14 3.65 20.84
C LEU A 314 20.64 5.10 20.80
N LEU A 315 19.32 5.31 20.72
CA LEU A 315 18.73 6.64 20.72
C LEU A 315 19.02 7.38 22.04
N LYS A 316 18.85 6.69 23.17
CA LYS A 316 19.10 7.24 24.51
C LYS A 316 20.55 7.69 24.68
N ASN A 317 21.51 6.89 24.22
CA ASN A 317 22.94 7.18 24.36
C ASN A 317 23.37 8.48 23.69
N VAL A 318 22.66 8.86 22.60
CA VAL A 318 22.95 10.08 21.82
C VAL A 318 21.91 11.19 22.03
N HIS A 319 21.01 11.02 23.00
CA HIS A 319 19.92 11.96 23.27
C HIS A 319 19.07 12.28 22.02
N ALA A 320 18.77 11.29 21.20
CA ALA A 320 17.86 11.41 20.07
C ALA A 320 16.44 11.02 20.50
N ARG A 321 15.43 11.79 20.07
CA ARG A 321 14.01 11.58 20.44
C ARG A 321 13.32 10.55 19.56
N ASN A 322 13.80 10.40 18.33
CA ASN A 322 13.23 9.52 17.32
C ASN A 322 14.30 9.06 16.32
N ILE A 323 13.93 8.12 15.46
CA ILE A 323 14.83 7.55 14.44
C ILE A 323 15.33 8.60 13.45
N GLU A 324 14.54 9.63 13.14
CA GLU A 324 14.91 10.69 12.19
C GLU A 324 16.07 11.52 12.73
N GLU A 325 15.96 11.97 13.99
CA GLU A 325 17.00 12.72 14.66
C GLU A 325 18.28 11.89 14.80
N TYR A 326 18.14 10.61 15.16
CA TYR A 326 19.27 9.69 15.25
C TYR A 326 19.97 9.51 13.91
N ASN A 327 19.21 9.16 12.86
CA ASN A 327 19.73 8.97 11.52
C ASN A 327 20.29 10.28 10.92
N GLY A 328 19.75 11.44 11.32
CA GLY A 328 20.33 12.73 11.00
C GLY A 328 21.76 12.88 11.54
N LYS A 329 21.98 12.52 12.82
CA LYS A 329 23.32 12.54 13.44
C LYS A 329 24.28 11.56 12.76
N ILE A 330 23.80 10.40 12.29
CA ILE A 330 24.60 9.45 11.50
C ILE A 330 25.02 10.09 10.17
N LYS A 331 24.06 10.68 9.43
CA LYS A 331 24.34 11.34 8.14
C LYS A 331 25.33 12.50 8.28
N ASP A 332 25.24 13.23 9.38
CA ASP A 332 26.16 14.30 9.70
C ASP A 332 27.55 13.80 10.16
N GLY A 333 27.79 12.48 10.23
CA GLY A 333 29.05 11.91 10.69
C GLY A 333 29.37 12.18 12.16
N LYS A 334 28.35 12.46 12.99
CA LYS A 334 28.52 12.81 14.40
C LYS A 334 28.63 11.62 15.35
N LEU A 335 28.28 10.41 14.87
CA LEU A 335 28.23 9.21 15.69
C LEU A 335 29.29 8.20 15.24
N ASN A 336 29.98 7.61 16.21
CA ASN A 336 31.09 6.69 15.99
C ASN A 336 30.59 5.25 15.70
N PRO A 337 30.86 4.68 14.52
CA PRO A 337 30.52 3.29 14.22
C PRO A 337 31.16 2.26 15.14
N ALA A 338 32.37 2.56 15.70
CA ALA A 338 33.05 1.66 16.63
C ALA A 338 32.32 1.51 17.97
N GLU A 339 31.38 2.42 18.29
CA GLU A 339 30.49 2.36 19.46
C GLU A 339 29.15 1.68 19.14
N GLY A 340 29.06 1.00 17.98
CA GLY A 340 27.87 0.29 17.54
C GLY A 340 26.83 1.18 16.85
N HIS A 341 27.17 2.47 16.62
CA HIS A 341 26.24 3.35 15.91
C HIS A 341 26.20 3.04 14.41
N ARG A 342 25.00 2.86 13.89
CA ARG A 342 24.73 2.57 12.49
C ARG A 342 23.45 3.29 12.04
N PHE A 343 23.27 3.45 10.74
CA PHE A 343 21.99 3.90 10.22
C PHE A 343 20.90 2.88 10.54
N LEU A 344 19.78 3.34 11.06
CA LEU A 344 18.65 2.51 11.43
C LEU A 344 17.58 2.57 10.32
N PRO A 345 17.36 1.49 9.55
CA PRO A 345 16.25 1.44 8.62
C PRO A 345 14.91 1.39 9.34
N TYR A 346 13.85 1.88 8.71
CA TYR A 346 12.51 1.54 9.14
C TYR A 346 12.28 0.04 8.95
N ILE A 347 11.59 -0.59 9.90
CA ILE A 347 11.14 -1.98 9.78
C ILE A 347 9.62 -1.96 9.72
N VAL A 348 9.06 -2.45 8.62
CA VAL A 348 7.61 -2.55 8.41
C VAL A 348 7.23 -4.02 8.49
N VAL A 349 6.43 -4.36 9.48
CA VAL A 349 5.87 -5.70 9.63
C VAL A 349 4.54 -5.76 8.89
N VAL A 350 4.42 -6.69 7.96
CA VAL A 350 3.19 -6.89 7.17
C VAL A 350 2.65 -8.27 7.47
N VAL A 351 1.41 -8.32 7.97
CA VAL A 351 0.72 -9.56 8.32
C VAL A 351 -0.53 -9.65 7.46
N ASP A 352 -0.65 -10.71 6.65
CA ASP A 352 -1.81 -10.87 5.77
C ASP A 352 -3.07 -11.22 6.55
N GLU A 353 -2.97 -12.12 7.50
CA GLU A 353 -4.09 -12.57 8.33
C GLU A 353 -3.70 -12.52 9.80
N PHE A 354 -4.50 -11.82 10.58
CA PHE A 354 -4.30 -11.64 12.02
C PHE A 354 -5.50 -12.21 12.79
N GLY A 355 -5.78 -13.48 12.61
CA GLY A 355 -6.92 -14.15 13.24
C GLY A 355 -6.61 -15.54 13.74
#